data_aba7a91f235847cdf07fd959bab7c387
#
_entry.id   aba7a91f235847cdf07fd959bab7c387
#
_cell.length_a   1.000
_cell.length_b   1.000
_cell.length_c   1.000
_cell.angle_alpha   90.00
_cell.angle_beta   90.00
_cell.angle_gamma   90.00
#
_symmetry.space_group_name_H-M   'P 1'
#
loop_
_entity.id
_entity.type
_entity.pdbx_description
1 polymer ?
#
loop_
_entity_poly.entity_id
_entity_poly.type
_entity_poly.pdbx_seq_one_letter_code
_entity_poly.pdbx_strand_id
1 'polypeptide(L)'
;MLEVLEQAQGAGQKAQQDALIGQASIFDLGDVGAPAGGHGAIRPPIPSVEFDQHELLAIEKEAIGLFISEHPLKALRPALALAVDCPLASVAERRDKDVVTIGGIVTQARKIRTRTGTDMMFVTLDDLDGQVEVIVFGSVLEQVQDSLGVDAIVTVKGRVDQKEEGRTTVVAQSVEPFRPDPEELARAHSAAREQARGPRPLHIRVGDGIRSPSLLEDLRHVLVTFPGPSEVVIELSDRRRIRLGDDFRVEPSASLRAELEQLFGGAARLVA
;
A
#
# COMPACT_ATOMS: atom_id res chain seq x y z
N MET A 1 18.54 -18.09 4.07
CA MET A 1 18.23 -19.39 3.45
C MET A 1 19.14 -19.74 2.28
N LEU A 2 19.36 -18.85 1.33
CA LEU A 2 20.23 -19.12 0.16
C LEU A 2 21.69 -19.48 0.53
N GLU A 3 22.26 -18.82 1.54
CA GLU A 3 23.65 -19.07 1.99
C GLU A 3 23.91 -20.50 2.48
N VAL A 4 22.90 -21.18 2.97
CA VAL A 4 23.03 -22.55 3.46
C VAL A 4 22.57 -23.60 2.44
N LEU A 5 22.08 -23.17 1.27
CA LEU A 5 21.55 -24.08 0.26
C LEU A 5 22.60 -25.06 -0.25
N GLU A 6 23.79 -24.55 -0.59
CA GLU A 6 24.91 -25.38 -1.09
C GLU A 6 25.40 -26.39 -0.02
N GLN A 7 25.46 -25.95 1.25
CA GLN A 7 25.83 -26.80 2.36
C GLN A 7 24.77 -27.88 2.61
N ALA A 8 23.48 -27.52 2.52
CA ALA A 8 22.39 -28.47 2.67
C ALA A 8 22.34 -29.47 1.50
N GLN A 9 22.56 -29.03 0.28
CA GLN A 9 22.68 -29.92 -0.90
C GLN A 9 23.85 -30.85 -0.79
N GLY A 10 25.04 -30.35 -0.39
CA GLY A 10 26.23 -31.16 -0.19
C GLY A 10 26.03 -32.22 0.91
N ALA A 11 25.40 -31.83 2.01
CA ALA A 11 25.06 -32.77 3.10
C ALA A 11 24.06 -33.84 2.63
N GLY A 12 23.04 -33.45 1.85
CA GLY A 12 22.06 -34.39 1.30
C GLY A 12 22.66 -35.36 0.28
N GLN A 13 23.52 -34.88 -0.62
CA GLN A 13 24.24 -35.73 -1.59
C GLN A 13 25.15 -36.74 -0.89
N LYS A 14 25.88 -36.28 0.14
CA LYS A 14 26.73 -37.16 0.92
C LYS A 14 25.95 -38.24 1.65
N ALA A 15 24.84 -37.86 2.30
CA ALA A 15 23.96 -38.84 2.96
C ALA A 15 23.37 -39.87 2.00
N GLN A 16 23.00 -39.45 0.78
CA GLN A 16 22.53 -40.35 -0.28
C GLN A 16 23.63 -41.30 -0.77
N GLN A 17 24.85 -40.80 -0.93
CA GLN A 17 26.01 -41.60 -1.34
C GLN A 17 26.40 -42.64 -0.27
N ASP A 18 26.43 -42.22 0.98
CA ASP A 18 26.71 -43.09 2.11
C ASP A 18 25.67 -44.22 2.28
N ALA A 19 24.37 -43.87 2.03
CA ALA A 19 23.29 -44.85 2.01
C ALA A 19 23.40 -45.89 0.87
N LEU A 20 23.86 -45.45 -0.31
CA LEU A 20 24.06 -46.32 -1.50
C LEU A 20 25.25 -47.28 -1.31
N ILE A 21 26.29 -46.86 -0.57
CA ILE A 21 27.51 -47.67 -0.33
C ILE A 21 27.32 -48.59 0.88
N GLY A 22 26.22 -48.44 1.64
CA GLY A 22 25.93 -49.23 2.84
C GLY A 22 26.90 -48.93 4.01
N GLN A 23 27.60 -47.81 3.98
CA GLN A 23 28.44 -47.34 5.09
C GLN A 23 27.61 -46.57 6.09
N ALA A 24 27.21 -47.24 7.17
CA ALA A 24 26.71 -46.55 8.38
C ALA A 24 27.87 -45.78 9.02
N SER A 25 27.62 -44.51 9.39
CA SER A 25 28.63 -43.72 10.10
C SER A 25 28.92 -44.34 11.47
N ILE A 26 30.19 -44.44 11.82
CA ILE A 26 30.65 -44.90 13.15
C ILE A 26 30.04 -44.07 14.30
N PHE A 27 29.55 -42.84 14.01
CA PHE A 27 28.90 -41.99 14.98
C PHE A 27 27.42 -42.34 15.22
N ASP A 28 26.79 -43.18 14.37
CA ASP A 28 25.42 -43.69 14.57
C ASP A 28 25.34 -44.82 15.59
N LEU A 29 26.46 -45.37 15.99
CA LEU A 29 26.56 -46.49 16.96
C LEU A 29 26.55 -46.05 18.43
N GLY A 30 26.55 -44.74 18.72
CA GLY A 30 26.70 -44.19 20.09
C GLY A 30 25.38 -43.93 20.82
N ASP A 31 24.23 -43.97 20.17
CA ASP A 31 22.95 -43.62 20.82
C ASP A 31 22.02 -44.85 20.95
N VAL A 32 22.39 -45.75 21.85
CA VAL A 32 21.58 -46.93 22.20
C VAL A 32 20.43 -46.51 23.11
N GLY A 33 19.47 -45.73 22.59
CA GLY A 33 18.35 -45.31 23.40
C GLY A 33 17.34 -44.36 22.72
N ALA A 34 17.63 -43.90 21.52
CA ALA A 34 16.67 -43.03 20.79
C ALA A 34 15.79 -43.85 19.82
N PRO A 35 14.50 -43.53 19.68
CA PRO A 35 13.62 -44.22 18.74
C PRO A 35 14.15 -44.05 17.30
N ALA A 36 14.22 -45.16 16.58
CA ALA A 36 14.70 -45.25 15.20
C ALA A 36 14.01 -44.23 14.31
N GLY A 37 14.73 -43.17 13.87
CA GLY A 37 14.19 -42.13 13.00
C GLY A 37 15.03 -40.88 12.85
N GLY A 38 16.12 -40.74 13.57
CA GLY A 38 16.94 -39.56 13.57
C GLY A 38 18.32 -39.73 12.94
N HIS A 39 18.42 -39.74 11.60
CA HIS A 39 19.70 -39.36 10.98
C HIS A 39 19.99 -37.94 11.42
N GLY A 40 20.98 -37.77 12.31
CA GLY A 40 21.47 -36.44 12.69
C GLY A 40 22.13 -35.72 11.52
N ALA A 41 21.33 -35.40 10.52
CA ALA A 41 21.77 -34.51 9.46
C ALA A 41 22.15 -33.19 10.14
N ILE A 42 23.44 -32.87 10.11
CA ILE A 42 23.99 -31.60 10.56
C ILE A 42 23.22 -30.54 9.74
N ARG A 43 22.16 -29.99 10.34
CA ARG A 43 21.42 -28.91 9.73
C ARG A 43 22.27 -27.66 9.93
N PRO A 44 22.79 -27.07 8.84
CA PRO A 44 23.54 -25.84 8.99
C PRO A 44 22.60 -24.75 9.57
N PRO A 45 23.07 -23.92 10.50
CA PRO A 45 22.28 -22.90 11.10
C PRO A 45 21.82 -21.93 9.98
N ILE A 46 20.51 -21.67 9.91
CA ILE A 46 19.96 -20.71 8.98
C ILE A 46 20.29 -19.30 9.52
N PRO A 47 20.97 -18.45 8.75
CA PRO A 47 21.23 -17.08 9.17
C PRO A 47 19.92 -16.34 9.47
N SER A 48 19.92 -15.55 10.52
CA SER A 48 18.78 -14.68 10.89
C SER A 48 18.72 -13.41 10.05
N VAL A 49 19.75 -13.17 9.22
CA VAL A 49 19.78 -12.01 8.32
C VAL A 49 18.97 -12.35 7.07
N GLU A 50 17.93 -11.58 6.82
CA GLU A 50 17.14 -11.64 5.60
C GLU A 50 17.61 -10.56 4.62
N PHE A 51 17.34 -10.79 3.33
CA PHE A 51 17.53 -9.76 2.32
C PHE A 51 16.64 -8.56 2.64
N ASP A 52 17.11 -7.38 2.31
CA ASP A 52 16.27 -6.20 2.31
C ASP A 52 15.13 -6.40 1.29
N GLN A 53 14.01 -5.73 1.51
CA GLN A 53 12.80 -5.89 0.68
C GLN A 53 13.06 -5.53 -0.79
N HIS A 54 13.93 -4.56 -1.08
CA HIS A 54 14.33 -4.19 -2.43
C HIS A 54 15.15 -5.29 -3.12
N GLU A 55 16.09 -5.89 -2.41
CA GLU A 55 16.90 -7.01 -2.91
C GLU A 55 16.03 -8.22 -3.18
N LEU A 56 15.07 -8.51 -2.28
CA LEU A 56 14.17 -9.64 -2.41
C LEU A 56 13.27 -9.49 -3.65
N LEU A 57 12.70 -8.30 -3.88
CA LEU A 57 11.90 -7.98 -5.07
C LEU A 57 12.74 -8.04 -6.36
N ALA A 58 14.01 -7.62 -6.32
CA ALA A 58 14.91 -7.71 -7.47
C ALA A 58 15.21 -9.17 -7.84
N ILE A 59 15.51 -10.02 -6.85
CA ILE A 59 15.75 -11.46 -7.03
C ILE A 59 14.48 -12.15 -7.57
N GLU A 60 13.33 -11.82 -7.02
CA GLU A 60 12.04 -12.38 -7.45
C GLU A 60 11.76 -12.06 -8.90
N LYS A 61 11.95 -10.80 -9.32
CA LYS A 61 11.79 -10.37 -10.70
C LYS A 61 12.78 -11.02 -11.63
N GLU A 62 14.06 -11.13 -11.23
CA GLU A 62 15.10 -11.79 -12.03
C GLU A 62 14.79 -13.28 -12.24
N ALA A 63 14.29 -13.95 -11.19
CA ALA A 63 14.01 -15.38 -11.24
C ALA A 63 12.71 -15.73 -11.96
N ILE A 64 11.66 -14.92 -11.84
CA ILE A 64 10.29 -15.26 -12.28
C ILE A 64 9.80 -14.29 -13.38
N GLY A 65 10.42 -13.12 -13.51
CA GLY A 65 10.01 -12.07 -14.45
C GLY A 65 8.87 -11.17 -13.95
N LEU A 66 8.33 -11.45 -12.79
CA LEU A 66 7.19 -10.73 -12.18
C LEU A 66 7.44 -10.47 -10.70
N PHE A 67 6.83 -9.43 -10.15
CA PHE A 67 6.75 -9.20 -8.71
C PHE A 67 5.57 -10.00 -8.15
N ILE A 68 5.83 -11.02 -7.32
CA ILE A 68 4.78 -11.87 -6.71
C ILE A 68 4.51 -11.44 -5.28
N SER A 69 5.58 -11.19 -4.49
CA SER A 69 5.45 -10.92 -3.07
C SER A 69 4.84 -9.55 -2.80
N GLU A 70 5.30 -8.51 -3.47
CA GLU A 70 4.74 -7.17 -3.31
C GLU A 70 5.15 -6.26 -4.48
N HIS A 71 4.21 -5.46 -4.99
CA HIS A 71 4.53 -4.48 -6.04
C HIS A 71 5.34 -3.32 -5.44
N PRO A 72 6.48 -2.90 -6.06
CA PRO A 72 7.36 -1.86 -5.49
C PRO A 72 6.63 -0.54 -5.19
N LEU A 73 5.60 -0.19 -5.97
CA LEU A 73 4.78 1.00 -5.71
C LEU A 73 3.89 0.89 -4.47
N LYS A 74 3.57 -0.32 -3.98
CA LYS A 74 2.61 -0.47 -2.88
C LYS A 74 3.10 0.20 -1.60
N ALA A 75 4.39 0.05 -1.28
CA ALA A 75 5.01 0.71 -0.15
C ALA A 75 5.14 2.23 -0.34
N LEU A 76 5.36 2.69 -1.58
CA LEU A 76 5.57 4.10 -1.90
C LEU A 76 4.28 4.85 -2.24
N ARG A 77 3.16 4.12 -2.48
CA ARG A 77 1.88 4.69 -2.90
C ARG A 77 1.38 5.84 -2.02
N PRO A 78 1.42 5.78 -0.67
CA PRO A 78 0.97 6.89 0.15
C PRO A 78 1.81 8.16 -0.05
N ALA A 79 3.13 8.01 -0.21
CA ALA A 79 4.01 9.15 -0.47
C ALA A 79 3.83 9.70 -1.89
N LEU A 80 3.68 8.81 -2.88
CA LEU A 80 3.43 9.18 -4.26
C LEU A 80 2.10 9.95 -4.39
N ALA A 81 1.04 9.52 -3.70
CA ALA A 81 -0.26 10.18 -3.70
C ALA A 81 -0.23 11.61 -3.15
N LEU A 82 0.75 11.95 -2.29
CA LEU A 82 0.95 13.33 -1.82
C LEU A 82 1.74 14.19 -2.82
N ALA A 83 2.50 13.57 -3.72
CA ALA A 83 3.35 14.25 -4.69
C ALA A 83 2.67 14.48 -6.05
N VAL A 84 1.50 13.86 -6.30
CA VAL A 84 0.79 13.93 -7.58
C VAL A 84 -0.53 14.66 -7.46
N ASP A 85 -1.00 15.24 -8.58
CA ASP A 85 -2.29 15.97 -8.62
C ASP A 85 -3.48 15.03 -8.86
N CYS A 86 -3.24 13.90 -9.50
CA CYS A 86 -4.28 12.90 -9.76
C CYS A 86 -3.67 11.50 -10.02
N PRO A 87 -4.42 10.42 -9.71
CA PRO A 87 -4.04 9.07 -10.10
C PRO A 87 -4.08 8.91 -11.62
N LEU A 88 -3.31 7.94 -12.15
CA LEU A 88 -3.22 7.72 -13.60
C LEU A 88 -4.57 7.38 -14.23
N ALA A 89 -5.43 6.65 -13.51
CA ALA A 89 -6.78 6.33 -13.97
C ALA A 89 -7.64 7.56 -14.28
N SER A 90 -7.43 8.68 -13.56
CA SER A 90 -8.21 9.91 -13.71
C SER A 90 -7.63 10.89 -14.75
N VAL A 91 -6.49 10.58 -15.35
CA VAL A 91 -5.88 11.46 -16.37
C VAL A 91 -6.78 11.59 -17.60
N ALA A 92 -7.51 10.54 -17.97
CA ALA A 92 -8.44 10.55 -19.09
C ALA A 92 -9.63 11.50 -18.88
N GLU A 93 -9.97 11.82 -17.64
CA GLU A 93 -11.06 12.74 -17.26
C GLU A 93 -10.62 14.21 -17.31
N ARG A 94 -9.32 14.49 -17.39
CA ARG A 94 -8.76 15.84 -17.50
C ARG A 94 -9.01 16.42 -18.89
N ARG A 95 -9.02 17.73 -18.98
CA ARG A 95 -9.20 18.43 -20.27
C ARG A 95 -7.92 18.39 -21.10
N ASP A 96 -8.08 18.44 -22.42
CA ASP A 96 -6.93 18.63 -23.32
C ASP A 96 -6.13 19.89 -22.93
N LYS A 97 -4.82 19.77 -22.89
CA LYS A 97 -3.83 20.79 -22.48
C LYS A 97 -3.78 21.14 -21.00
N ASP A 98 -4.57 20.49 -20.14
CA ASP A 98 -4.38 20.64 -18.69
C ASP A 98 -2.95 20.20 -18.30
N VAL A 99 -2.36 20.94 -17.38
CA VAL A 99 -1.07 20.58 -16.79
C VAL A 99 -1.34 19.73 -15.55
N VAL A 100 -0.73 18.55 -15.51
CA VAL A 100 -0.89 17.60 -14.42
C VAL A 100 0.48 17.13 -13.93
N THR A 101 0.55 16.82 -12.65
CA THR A 101 1.66 16.06 -12.05
C THR A 101 1.16 14.66 -11.77
N ILE A 102 1.74 13.69 -12.43
CA ILE A 102 1.41 12.27 -12.29
C ILE A 102 2.64 11.49 -11.85
N GLY A 103 2.46 10.28 -11.35
CA GLY A 103 3.58 9.45 -10.93
C GLY A 103 3.25 7.98 -10.99
N GLY A 104 4.28 7.16 -11.15
CA GLY A 104 4.14 5.73 -11.27
C GLY A 104 5.47 5.04 -11.53
N ILE A 105 5.39 3.73 -11.73
CA ILE A 105 6.52 2.92 -12.16
C ILE A 105 6.55 2.85 -13.68
N VAL A 106 7.74 2.92 -14.25
CA VAL A 106 7.96 2.75 -15.68
C VAL A 106 7.87 1.26 -16.03
N THR A 107 6.83 0.87 -16.75
CA THR A 107 6.65 -0.52 -17.21
C THR A 107 7.26 -0.74 -18.60
N GLN A 108 7.25 0.29 -19.44
CA GLN A 108 7.85 0.26 -20.76
C GLN A 108 8.53 1.60 -21.07
N ALA A 109 9.68 1.54 -21.73
CA ALA A 109 10.39 2.71 -22.23
C ALA A 109 10.92 2.41 -23.66
N ARG A 110 10.47 3.19 -24.64
CA ARG A 110 10.86 3.02 -26.04
C ARG A 110 11.36 4.32 -26.65
N LYS A 111 12.64 4.37 -26.95
CA LYS A 111 13.27 5.50 -27.62
C LYS A 111 13.03 5.41 -29.14
N ILE A 112 12.64 6.53 -29.74
CA ILE A 112 12.40 6.68 -31.18
C ILE A 112 13.09 7.95 -31.66
N ARG A 113 13.66 7.90 -32.87
CA ARG A 113 14.17 9.07 -33.54
C ARG A 113 13.13 9.60 -34.52
N THR A 114 12.78 10.88 -34.36
CA THR A 114 11.81 11.56 -35.25
C THR A 114 12.40 11.77 -36.64
N ARG A 115 11.55 12.06 -37.65
CA ARG A 115 12.00 12.40 -38.99
C ARG A 115 12.86 13.67 -39.03
N THR A 116 12.71 14.56 -38.05
CA THR A 116 13.50 15.79 -37.87
C THR A 116 14.85 15.54 -37.21
N GLY A 117 15.16 14.28 -36.84
CA GLY A 117 16.42 13.92 -36.20
C GLY A 117 16.44 14.08 -34.68
N THR A 118 15.34 14.55 -34.05
CA THR A 118 15.23 14.71 -32.61
C THR A 118 14.85 13.39 -31.97
N ASP A 119 15.49 13.04 -30.87
CA ASP A 119 15.14 11.86 -30.09
C ASP A 119 13.91 12.12 -29.23
N MET A 120 13.03 11.14 -29.12
CA MET A 120 11.88 11.14 -28.23
C MET A 120 11.72 9.76 -27.59
N MET A 121 11.10 9.71 -26.44
CA MET A 121 10.84 8.47 -25.72
C MET A 121 9.36 8.36 -25.36
N PHE A 122 8.78 7.19 -25.64
CA PHE A 122 7.49 6.78 -25.13
C PHE A 122 7.70 5.97 -23.87
N VAL A 123 7.05 6.38 -22.79
CA VAL A 123 7.16 5.75 -21.48
C VAL A 123 5.76 5.38 -21.02
N THR A 124 5.53 4.13 -20.66
CA THR A 124 4.28 3.72 -20.02
C THR A 124 4.48 3.74 -18.51
N LEU A 125 3.69 4.56 -17.83
CA LEU A 125 3.62 4.61 -16.38
C LEU A 125 2.42 3.79 -15.88
N ASP A 126 2.61 3.12 -14.74
CA ASP A 126 1.61 2.32 -14.02
C ASP A 126 1.59 2.75 -12.54
N ASP A 127 0.41 2.94 -11.95
CA ASP A 127 0.24 3.31 -10.53
C ASP A 127 -0.61 2.30 -9.73
N LEU A 128 -0.83 1.09 -10.24
CA LEU A 128 -1.70 0.03 -9.74
C LEU A 128 -3.19 0.24 -10.02
N ASP A 129 -3.65 1.45 -10.28
CA ASP A 129 -5.05 1.78 -10.58
C ASP A 129 -5.26 2.02 -12.08
N GLY A 130 -4.18 2.39 -12.81
CA GLY A 130 -4.25 2.66 -14.24
C GLY A 130 -2.89 2.80 -14.88
N GLN A 131 -2.92 2.94 -16.21
CA GLN A 131 -1.73 3.15 -17.02
C GLN A 131 -1.90 4.37 -17.91
N VAL A 132 -0.82 5.13 -18.10
CA VAL A 132 -0.78 6.29 -19.00
C VAL A 132 0.52 6.27 -19.81
N GLU A 133 0.40 6.58 -21.10
CA GLU A 133 1.56 6.79 -21.95
C GLU A 133 2.05 8.23 -21.82
N VAL A 134 3.33 8.38 -21.53
CA VAL A 134 4.04 9.67 -21.43
C VAL A 134 4.99 9.81 -22.59
N ILE A 135 4.95 10.98 -23.23
CA ILE A 135 5.85 11.32 -24.33
C ILE A 135 6.90 12.31 -23.82
N VAL A 136 8.16 11.91 -23.90
CA VAL A 136 9.31 12.73 -23.46
C VAL A 136 10.11 13.16 -24.67
N PHE A 137 10.22 14.47 -24.89
CA PHE A 137 10.90 15.03 -26.04
C PHE A 137 12.27 15.62 -25.70
N GLY A 138 13.19 15.61 -26.66
CA GLY A 138 14.39 16.43 -26.82
C GLY A 138 15.11 16.80 -25.52
N SER A 139 15.04 18.05 -25.12
CA SER A 139 15.79 18.59 -23.98
C SER A 139 15.40 17.96 -22.63
N VAL A 140 14.15 17.55 -22.45
CA VAL A 140 13.73 16.83 -21.23
C VAL A 140 14.33 15.44 -21.23
N LEU A 141 14.32 14.76 -22.37
CA LEU A 141 14.88 13.42 -22.53
C LEU A 141 16.40 13.40 -22.24
N GLU A 142 17.15 14.39 -22.73
CA GLU A 142 18.59 14.50 -22.49
C GLU A 142 18.94 14.58 -21.01
N GLN A 143 18.08 15.20 -20.20
CA GLN A 143 18.30 15.36 -18.76
C GLN A 143 17.98 14.11 -17.94
N VAL A 144 17.07 13.27 -18.44
CA VAL A 144 16.46 12.19 -17.63
C VAL A 144 16.60 10.79 -18.22
N GLN A 145 17.23 10.64 -19.40
CA GLN A 145 17.30 9.34 -20.10
C GLN A 145 17.89 8.23 -19.23
N ASP A 146 18.87 8.55 -18.37
CA ASP A 146 19.54 7.58 -17.50
C ASP A 146 18.66 7.18 -16.29
N SER A 147 17.63 8.00 -16.00
CA SER A 147 16.69 7.78 -14.88
C SER A 147 15.37 7.16 -15.34
N LEU A 148 15.12 7.07 -16.65
CA LEU A 148 13.89 6.55 -17.26
C LEU A 148 14.04 5.09 -17.70
N GLY A 149 14.64 4.27 -16.86
CA GLY A 149 14.69 2.81 -17.09
C GLY A 149 13.37 2.13 -16.72
N VAL A 150 13.17 0.91 -17.24
CA VAL A 150 12.09 0.04 -16.76
C VAL A 150 12.27 -0.18 -15.26
N ASP A 151 11.17 -0.18 -14.50
CA ASP A 151 11.10 -0.24 -13.04
C ASP A 151 11.52 1.03 -12.28
N ALA A 152 11.92 2.08 -12.98
CA ALA A 152 12.13 3.36 -12.35
C ALA A 152 10.79 3.93 -11.85
N ILE A 153 10.77 4.43 -10.62
CA ILE A 153 9.61 5.16 -10.09
C ILE A 153 9.88 6.64 -10.28
N VAL A 154 8.96 7.30 -10.98
CA VAL A 154 9.13 8.70 -11.38
C VAL A 154 7.86 9.51 -11.14
N THR A 155 8.05 10.81 -10.94
CA THR A 155 7.00 11.82 -11.06
C THR A 155 7.20 12.58 -12.36
N VAL A 156 6.12 12.85 -13.05
CA VAL A 156 6.10 13.55 -14.35
C VAL A 156 5.15 14.72 -14.25
N LYS A 157 5.66 15.92 -14.45
CA LYS A 157 4.84 17.09 -14.71
C LYS A 157 4.73 17.28 -16.22
N GLY A 158 3.52 17.28 -16.73
CA GLY A 158 3.29 17.32 -18.16
C GLY A 158 1.91 17.87 -18.51
N ARG A 159 1.68 17.95 -19.80
CA ARG A 159 0.42 18.42 -20.36
C ARG A 159 -0.35 17.27 -20.99
N VAL A 160 -1.62 17.16 -20.65
CA VAL A 160 -2.53 16.19 -21.25
C VAL A 160 -2.71 16.46 -22.74
N ASP A 161 -2.63 15.46 -23.57
CA ASP A 161 -2.88 15.50 -25.02
C ASP A 161 -3.92 14.41 -25.37
N GLN A 162 -5.09 14.87 -25.83
CA GLN A 162 -6.25 14.03 -26.20
C GLN A 162 -6.60 14.15 -27.69
N LYS A 163 -5.63 14.28 -28.55
CA LYS A 163 -5.86 14.48 -30.00
C LYS A 163 -6.45 13.28 -30.72
N GLU A 164 -6.20 12.06 -30.20
CA GLU A 164 -6.75 10.84 -30.77
C GLU A 164 -7.95 10.39 -29.95
N GLU A 165 -9.09 10.12 -30.61
CA GLU A 165 -10.29 9.64 -29.94
C GLU A 165 -9.99 8.36 -29.15
N GLY A 166 -10.16 8.44 -27.81
CA GLY A 166 -10.00 7.32 -26.88
C GLY A 166 -8.57 7.07 -26.40
N ARG A 167 -7.57 7.86 -26.80
CA ARG A 167 -6.20 7.73 -26.31
C ARG A 167 -5.75 9.01 -25.63
N THR A 168 -5.53 8.95 -24.35
CA THR A 168 -4.99 10.05 -23.55
C THR A 168 -3.50 9.81 -23.33
N THR A 169 -2.67 10.80 -23.69
CA THR A 169 -1.23 10.80 -23.47
C THR A 169 -0.82 12.03 -22.68
N VAL A 170 0.32 11.99 -22.01
CA VAL A 170 0.88 13.15 -21.32
C VAL A 170 2.20 13.53 -21.96
N VAL A 171 2.32 14.77 -22.40
CA VAL A 171 3.58 15.32 -22.91
C VAL A 171 4.36 15.88 -21.75
N ALA A 172 5.49 15.25 -21.44
CA ALA A 172 6.32 15.62 -20.30
C ALA A 172 6.97 17.01 -20.47
N GLN A 173 6.90 17.81 -19.44
CA GLN A 173 7.64 19.08 -19.28
C GLN A 173 8.83 18.92 -18.34
N SER A 174 8.68 18.10 -17.28
CA SER A 174 9.76 17.64 -16.41
C SER A 174 9.49 16.22 -15.96
N VAL A 175 10.55 15.49 -15.68
CA VAL A 175 10.51 14.14 -15.10
C VAL A 175 11.53 14.10 -13.98
N GLU A 176 11.14 13.58 -12.85
CA GLU A 176 12.00 13.47 -11.69
C GLU A 176 11.91 12.05 -11.10
N PRO A 177 13.05 11.43 -10.73
CA PRO A 177 13.02 10.16 -10.02
C PRO A 177 12.36 10.35 -8.64
N PHE A 178 11.38 9.52 -8.34
CA PHE A 178 10.68 9.58 -7.05
C PHE A 178 11.41 8.72 -6.01
N ARG A 179 12.09 9.39 -5.09
CA ARG A 179 12.85 8.77 -4.00
C ARG A 179 12.54 9.49 -2.69
N PRO A 180 11.38 9.20 -2.07
CA PRO A 180 11.04 9.82 -0.80
C PRO A 180 12.02 9.38 0.28
N ASP A 181 12.37 10.30 1.16
CA ASP A 181 13.17 9.95 2.32
C ASP A 181 12.38 9.11 3.34
N PRO A 182 13.03 8.37 4.25
CA PRO A 182 12.34 7.52 5.21
C PRO A 182 11.34 8.28 6.11
N GLU A 183 11.59 9.56 6.41
CA GLU A 183 10.69 10.37 7.24
C GLU A 183 9.45 10.80 6.45
N GLU A 184 9.61 11.16 5.18
CA GLU A 184 8.49 11.46 4.27
C GLU A 184 7.60 10.24 4.09
N LEU A 185 8.21 9.08 3.88
CA LEU A 185 7.48 7.82 3.74
C LEU A 185 6.70 7.48 5.02
N ALA A 186 7.32 7.61 6.20
CA ALA A 186 6.66 7.36 7.47
C ALA A 186 5.48 8.32 7.72
N ARG A 187 5.65 9.61 7.39
CA ARG A 187 4.59 10.63 7.48
C ARG A 187 3.43 10.30 6.53
N ALA A 188 3.73 9.94 5.29
CA ALA A 188 2.72 9.57 4.30
C ALA A 188 1.93 8.32 4.72
N HIS A 189 2.59 7.29 5.23
CA HIS A 189 1.93 6.10 5.77
C HIS A 189 1.04 6.41 6.98
N SER A 190 1.48 7.29 7.86
CA SER A 190 0.69 7.72 9.02
C SER A 190 -0.57 8.47 8.59
N ALA A 191 -0.44 9.40 7.67
CA ALA A 191 -1.56 10.15 7.10
C ALA A 191 -2.55 9.22 6.36
N ALA A 192 -2.06 8.29 5.54
CA ALA A 192 -2.89 7.32 4.85
C ALA A 192 -3.65 6.38 5.81
N ARG A 193 -3.01 5.95 6.90
CA ARG A 193 -3.66 5.15 7.95
C ARG A 193 -4.75 5.95 8.68
N GLU A 194 -4.52 7.23 8.90
CA GLU A 194 -5.50 8.11 9.54
C GLU A 194 -6.71 8.35 8.64
N GLN A 195 -6.49 8.57 7.34
CA GLN A 195 -7.55 8.65 6.32
C GLN A 195 -8.32 7.33 6.17
N ALA A 196 -7.62 6.19 6.15
CA ALA A 196 -8.24 4.88 6.04
C ALA A 196 -9.07 4.48 7.28
N ARG A 197 -8.80 5.07 8.44
CA ARG A 197 -9.61 4.88 9.65
C ARG A 197 -11.02 5.47 9.50
N GLY A 198 -11.22 6.32 8.52
CA GLY A 198 -12.47 7.05 8.35
C GLY A 198 -12.71 8.07 9.46
N PRO A 199 -13.83 8.77 9.43
CA PRO A 199 -14.22 9.67 10.51
C PRO A 199 -14.38 8.87 11.80
N ARG A 200 -13.84 9.41 12.90
CA ARG A 200 -13.91 8.74 14.20
C ARG A 200 -15.38 8.54 14.61
N PRO A 201 -15.75 7.36 15.08
CA PRO A 201 -17.11 7.13 15.53
C PRO A 201 -17.44 8.02 16.74
N LEU A 202 -18.64 8.57 16.77
CA LEU A 202 -19.16 9.28 17.92
C LEU A 202 -19.64 8.26 18.97
N HIS A 203 -18.97 8.19 20.09
CA HIS A 203 -19.39 7.34 21.22
C HIS A 203 -20.28 8.12 22.18
N ILE A 204 -21.51 7.63 22.37
CA ILE A 204 -22.46 8.16 23.34
C ILE A 204 -22.56 7.15 24.47
N ARG A 205 -21.98 7.46 25.63
CA ARG A 205 -22.12 6.62 26.83
C ARG A 205 -23.35 7.02 27.60
N VAL A 206 -24.24 6.07 27.78
CA VAL A 206 -25.57 6.27 28.39
C VAL A 206 -25.58 5.61 29.77
N GLY A 207 -25.88 6.38 30.80
CA GLY A 207 -26.03 5.90 32.20
C GLY A 207 -27.36 5.20 32.44
N ASP A 208 -27.51 4.58 33.66
CA ASP A 208 -28.65 3.73 34.04
C ASP A 208 -30.02 4.45 34.13
N GLY A 209 -30.05 5.78 34.02
CA GLY A 209 -31.25 6.58 34.14
C GLY A 209 -32.17 6.65 32.93
N ILE A 210 -31.76 6.07 31.78
CA ILE A 210 -32.46 6.28 30.51
C ILE A 210 -33.31 5.06 30.17
N ARG A 211 -34.56 5.10 30.60
CA ARG A 211 -35.57 4.07 30.29
C ARG A 211 -36.85 4.63 29.64
N SER A 212 -36.82 5.89 29.18
CA SER A 212 -37.98 6.49 28.52
C SER A 212 -37.96 6.21 27.01
N PRO A 213 -39.02 5.64 26.42
CA PRO A 213 -39.15 5.49 24.97
C PRO A 213 -39.06 6.82 24.20
N SER A 214 -39.56 7.93 24.83
CA SER A 214 -39.49 9.28 24.23
C SER A 214 -38.06 9.73 23.99
N LEU A 215 -37.11 9.38 24.84
CA LEU A 215 -35.72 9.75 24.71
C LEU A 215 -35.06 9.12 23.49
N LEU A 216 -35.47 7.91 23.09
CA LEU A 216 -34.98 7.26 21.88
C LEU A 216 -35.48 7.95 20.60
N GLU A 217 -36.73 8.43 20.64
CA GLU A 217 -37.32 9.21 19.55
C GLU A 217 -36.61 10.57 19.43
N ASP A 218 -36.37 11.25 20.55
CA ASP A 218 -35.65 12.52 20.58
C ASP A 218 -34.19 12.35 20.11
N LEU A 219 -33.50 11.31 20.58
CA LEU A 219 -32.15 10.97 20.09
C LEU A 219 -32.14 10.74 18.59
N ARG A 220 -33.09 9.96 18.07
CA ARG A 220 -33.23 9.74 16.64
C ARG A 220 -33.40 11.03 15.89
N HIS A 221 -34.24 11.93 16.37
CA HIS A 221 -34.48 13.22 15.76
C HIS A 221 -33.21 14.08 15.72
N VAL A 222 -32.48 14.14 16.83
CA VAL A 222 -31.19 14.87 16.89
C VAL A 222 -30.19 14.29 15.92
N LEU A 223 -30.01 12.96 15.88
CA LEU A 223 -29.02 12.35 14.97
C LEU A 223 -29.34 12.59 13.50
N VAL A 224 -30.61 12.52 13.11
CA VAL A 224 -31.04 12.77 11.73
C VAL A 224 -30.90 14.25 11.34
N THR A 225 -30.93 15.17 12.31
CA THR A 225 -30.77 16.61 12.06
C THR A 225 -29.33 17.02 11.72
N PHE A 226 -28.34 16.21 12.12
CA PHE A 226 -26.91 16.48 11.88
C PHE A 226 -26.23 15.37 11.05
N PRO A 227 -26.67 15.17 9.80
CA PRO A 227 -26.12 14.10 8.98
C PRO A 227 -24.63 14.32 8.67
N GLY A 228 -23.84 13.24 8.66
CA GLY A 228 -22.42 13.31 8.40
C GLY A 228 -21.77 11.94 8.24
N PRO A 229 -20.44 11.88 8.15
CA PRO A 229 -19.74 10.64 7.83
C PRO A 229 -19.46 9.73 9.04
N SER A 230 -19.59 10.24 10.29
CA SER A 230 -19.20 9.51 11.50
C SER A 230 -20.25 8.52 11.96
N GLU A 231 -19.84 7.28 12.19
CA GLU A 231 -20.70 6.26 12.83
C GLU A 231 -21.05 6.65 14.26
N VAL A 232 -22.23 6.28 14.72
CA VAL A 232 -22.66 6.48 16.10
C VAL A 232 -22.69 5.14 16.83
N VAL A 233 -22.00 5.09 17.97
CA VAL A 233 -21.95 3.93 18.86
C VAL A 233 -22.50 4.33 20.22
N ILE A 234 -23.57 3.68 20.66
CA ILE A 234 -24.14 3.86 21.99
C ILE A 234 -23.52 2.81 22.91
N GLU A 235 -22.90 3.25 24.00
CA GLU A 235 -22.37 2.39 25.05
C GLU A 235 -23.29 2.46 26.26
N LEU A 236 -23.90 1.32 26.62
CA LEU A 236 -24.79 1.19 27.78
C LEU A 236 -23.95 0.99 29.05
N SER A 237 -24.59 1.20 30.21
CA SER A 237 -23.99 1.02 31.53
C SER A 237 -23.46 -0.40 31.79
N ASP A 238 -24.08 -1.41 31.19
CA ASP A 238 -23.63 -2.82 31.22
C ASP A 238 -22.47 -3.15 30.24
N ARG A 239 -21.82 -2.12 29.68
CA ARG A 239 -20.74 -2.21 28.68
C ARG A 239 -21.13 -2.79 27.32
N ARG A 240 -22.42 -3.04 27.09
CA ARG A 240 -22.86 -3.39 25.73
C ARG A 240 -22.75 -2.18 24.82
N ARG A 241 -22.29 -2.43 23.58
CA ARG A 241 -22.15 -1.42 22.53
C ARG A 241 -23.15 -1.71 21.42
N ILE A 242 -23.91 -0.70 21.07
CA ILE A 242 -24.89 -0.74 19.98
C ILE A 242 -24.38 0.21 18.89
N ARG A 243 -24.03 -0.33 17.73
CA ARG A 243 -23.73 0.47 16.55
C ARG A 243 -25.06 0.78 15.85
N LEU A 244 -25.28 2.06 15.59
CA LEU A 244 -26.44 2.49 14.82
C LEU A 244 -26.20 2.26 13.31
N GLY A 245 -27.28 2.11 12.56
CA GLY A 245 -27.21 1.94 11.10
C GLY A 245 -26.71 3.21 10.38
N ASP A 246 -26.44 3.07 9.08
CA ASP A 246 -25.88 4.14 8.26
C ASP A 246 -26.75 5.39 8.17
N ASP A 247 -28.07 5.26 8.36
CA ASP A 247 -29.03 6.36 8.39
C ASP A 247 -28.82 7.32 9.58
N PHE A 248 -28.02 6.91 10.56
CA PHE A 248 -27.72 7.68 11.78
C PHE A 248 -26.28 8.15 11.85
N ARG A 249 -25.59 8.19 10.73
CA ARG A 249 -24.25 8.79 10.66
C ARG A 249 -24.35 10.30 10.83
N VAL A 250 -23.43 10.88 11.59
CA VAL A 250 -23.49 12.28 12.01
C VAL A 250 -22.20 13.06 11.73
N GLU A 251 -22.31 14.36 11.63
CA GLU A 251 -21.19 15.29 11.71
C GLU A 251 -20.92 15.66 13.18
N PRO A 252 -19.77 15.29 13.79
CA PRO A 252 -19.46 15.55 15.20
C PRO A 252 -19.18 17.05 15.46
N SER A 253 -20.18 17.89 15.28
CA SER A 253 -20.11 19.35 15.47
C SER A 253 -20.31 19.74 16.94
N ALA A 254 -19.92 20.97 17.27
CA ALA A 254 -20.20 21.55 18.59
C ALA A 254 -21.72 21.67 18.85
N SER A 255 -22.51 21.94 17.81
CA SER A 255 -23.97 22.03 17.88
C SER A 255 -24.59 20.67 18.20
N LEU A 256 -24.17 19.59 17.52
CA LEU A 256 -24.63 18.23 17.85
C LEU A 256 -24.30 17.87 19.30
N ARG A 257 -23.10 18.22 19.78
CA ARG A 257 -22.71 17.94 21.18
C ARG A 257 -23.59 18.66 22.16
N ALA A 258 -23.90 19.93 21.94
CA ALA A 258 -24.78 20.72 22.81
C ALA A 258 -26.20 20.14 22.86
N GLU A 259 -26.77 19.74 21.72
CA GLU A 259 -28.08 19.09 21.63
C GLU A 259 -28.10 17.75 22.40
N LEU A 260 -27.06 16.93 22.22
CA LEU A 260 -26.95 15.66 22.95
C LEU A 260 -26.75 15.86 24.46
N GLU A 261 -25.96 16.86 24.88
CA GLU A 261 -25.80 17.22 26.30
C GLU A 261 -27.10 17.71 26.91
N GLN A 262 -27.88 18.50 26.17
CA GLN A 262 -29.20 18.96 26.60
C GLN A 262 -30.19 17.79 26.72
N LEU A 263 -30.20 16.87 25.72
CA LEU A 263 -31.08 15.72 25.69
C LEU A 263 -30.83 14.76 26.88
N PHE A 264 -29.58 14.53 27.19
CA PHE A 264 -29.19 13.58 28.24
C PHE A 264 -29.00 14.21 29.62
N GLY A 265 -29.10 15.54 29.74
CA GLY A 265 -29.03 16.25 31.03
C GLY A 265 -27.77 15.95 31.84
N GLY A 266 -26.63 15.75 31.20
CA GLY A 266 -25.35 15.35 31.81
C GLY A 266 -25.23 13.87 32.18
N ALA A 267 -26.25 13.04 31.90
CA ALA A 267 -26.21 11.59 32.10
C ALA A 267 -25.49 10.82 30.99
N ALA A 268 -25.09 11.50 29.91
CA ALA A 268 -24.27 10.93 28.85
C ALA A 268 -22.92 11.63 28.76
N ARG A 269 -21.87 10.85 28.48
CA ARG A 269 -20.53 11.36 28.13
C ARG A 269 -20.26 11.10 26.64
N LEU A 270 -20.00 12.17 25.92
CA LEU A 270 -19.52 12.09 24.57
C LEU A 270 -18.02 11.85 24.59
N VAL A 271 -17.58 10.76 23.97
CA VAL A 271 -16.16 10.42 23.82
C VAL A 271 -15.86 10.46 22.32
N ALA A 272 -15.03 11.40 21.90
CA ALA A 272 -14.57 11.55 20.51
C ALA A 272 -13.25 10.82 20.29
#